data_2870c6f99cd6d62810c003b609714fe6
#
_entry.id   2870c6f99cd6d62810c003b609714fe6
#
_cell.length_a   1.000
_cell.length_b   1.000
_cell.length_c   1.000
_cell.angle_alpha   90.00
_cell.angle_beta   90.00
_cell.angle_gamma   90.00
#
_symmetry.space_group_name_H-M   'P 1'
#
loop_
_entity.id
_entity.type
_entity.pdbx_description
1 polymer ?
#
loop_
_entity_poly.entity_id
_entity_poly.type
_entity_poly.pdbx_seq_one_letter_code
_entity_poly.pdbx_strand_id
1 'polypeptide(L)'
;MDPPTIYDVSRLSGVSTATVSRTFTTPDRVRESTRRRVYAAAEALHYQPSAIARAMARQQTDKIAFLICKEGATILDEFYASICEGVMRRANGTNYQLLISTAEEWTRTAQSKQIEGVILAGNAQADLISEFQRQNIPVVLVNNRAAGFNLPCIVADEAGGVRQVVSHLIAAGHQRIAMLMGRFSPYVTSARYNAFLSVMRENGLSVDESGALMCDRDIQSATEAALRLLSRPDRP
;
A
#
# COMPACT_ATOMS: atom_id res chain seq x y z
N MET A 1 -8.41 -13.59 38.48
CA MET A 1 -8.08 -14.93 37.96
C MET A 1 -7.22 -14.77 36.73
N ASP A 2 -6.11 -15.44 36.65
CA ASP A 2 -5.29 -15.41 35.44
C ASP A 2 -6.03 -16.04 34.28
N PRO A 3 -5.82 -15.55 33.06
CA PRO A 3 -6.47 -16.10 31.87
C PRO A 3 -6.03 -17.56 31.65
N PRO A 4 -6.95 -18.42 31.19
CA PRO A 4 -6.66 -19.83 30.99
C PRO A 4 -5.53 -20.02 29.96
N THR A 5 -4.69 -21.02 30.22
CA THR A 5 -3.50 -21.34 29.44
C THR A 5 -3.67 -22.63 28.63
N ILE A 6 -2.76 -22.89 27.69
CA ILE A 6 -2.69 -24.18 26.97
C ILE A 6 -2.48 -25.36 27.91
N TYR A 7 -1.83 -25.14 29.10
CA TYR A 7 -1.64 -26.17 30.12
C TYR A 7 -2.94 -26.56 30.76
N ASP A 8 -3.86 -25.63 30.96
CA ASP A 8 -5.16 -25.91 31.60
C ASP A 8 -6.05 -26.71 30.64
N VAL A 9 -6.05 -26.36 29.32
CA VAL A 9 -6.73 -27.17 28.32
C VAL A 9 -6.13 -28.56 28.19
N SER A 10 -4.81 -28.70 28.25
CA SER A 10 -4.10 -29.98 28.25
C SER A 10 -4.54 -30.84 29.42
N ARG A 11 -4.60 -30.26 30.61
CA ARG A 11 -5.02 -30.95 31.84
C ARG A 11 -6.48 -31.40 31.75
N LEU A 12 -7.38 -30.53 31.31
CA LEU A 12 -8.81 -30.83 31.24
C LEU A 12 -9.15 -31.82 30.11
N SER A 13 -8.51 -31.72 28.97
CA SER A 13 -8.72 -32.60 27.81
C SER A 13 -7.99 -33.95 27.92
N GLY A 14 -7.02 -34.08 28.85
CA GLY A 14 -6.22 -35.30 29.02
C GLY A 14 -5.32 -35.62 27.84
N VAL A 15 -4.81 -34.60 27.14
CA VAL A 15 -3.82 -34.74 26.06
C VAL A 15 -2.66 -33.78 26.24
N SER A 16 -1.52 -34.03 25.58
CA SER A 16 -0.35 -33.17 25.70
C SER A 16 -0.61 -31.77 25.14
N THR A 17 0.11 -30.76 25.64
CA THR A 17 0.07 -29.38 25.11
C THR A 17 0.39 -29.33 23.61
N ALA A 18 1.29 -30.20 23.12
CA ALA A 18 1.60 -30.34 21.70
C ALA A 18 0.37 -30.81 20.90
N THR A 19 -0.45 -31.73 21.45
CA THR A 19 -1.69 -32.19 20.83
C THR A 19 -2.75 -31.08 20.86
N VAL A 20 -2.88 -30.34 21.96
CA VAL A 20 -3.75 -29.16 22.04
C VAL A 20 -3.36 -28.13 20.99
N SER A 21 -2.09 -27.75 20.92
CA SER A 21 -1.58 -26.80 19.93
C SER A 21 -1.89 -27.27 18.50
N ARG A 22 -1.62 -28.55 18.21
CA ARG A 22 -1.87 -29.14 16.90
C ARG A 22 -3.35 -29.18 16.54
N THR A 23 -4.24 -29.33 17.51
CA THR A 23 -5.69 -29.27 17.29
C THR A 23 -6.15 -27.91 16.77
N PHE A 24 -5.52 -26.82 17.22
CA PHE A 24 -5.83 -25.45 16.77
C PHE A 24 -5.06 -25.02 15.52
N THR A 25 -3.92 -25.63 15.22
CA THR A 25 -3.06 -25.21 14.09
C THR A 25 -3.24 -26.09 12.85
N THR A 26 -3.42 -27.37 13.01
CA THR A 26 -3.57 -28.37 11.94
C THR A 26 -4.59 -29.44 12.32
N PRO A 27 -5.90 -29.06 12.45
CA PRO A 27 -6.93 -29.95 12.99
C PRO A 27 -7.06 -31.28 12.22
N ASP A 28 -6.81 -31.26 10.93
CA ASP A 28 -6.91 -32.44 10.07
C ASP A 28 -5.86 -33.52 10.38
N ARG A 29 -4.79 -33.16 11.10
CA ARG A 29 -3.77 -34.09 11.58
C ARG A 29 -4.05 -34.69 12.96
N VAL A 30 -5.22 -34.35 13.55
CA VAL A 30 -5.63 -34.83 14.88
C VAL A 30 -6.91 -35.64 14.72
N ARG A 31 -6.96 -36.82 15.36
CA ARG A 31 -8.16 -37.69 15.34
C ARG A 31 -9.37 -36.91 15.86
N GLU A 32 -10.51 -37.12 15.21
CA GLU A 32 -11.74 -36.39 15.52
C GLU A 32 -12.16 -36.48 16.98
N SER A 33 -12.06 -37.66 17.59
CA SER A 33 -12.39 -37.87 18.99
C SER A 33 -11.50 -37.01 19.93
N THR A 34 -10.21 -36.90 19.61
CA THR A 34 -9.26 -36.05 20.35
C THR A 34 -9.58 -34.58 20.16
N ARG A 35 -9.89 -34.19 18.90
CA ARG A 35 -10.24 -32.82 18.56
C ARG A 35 -11.47 -32.33 19.30
N ARG A 36 -12.54 -33.18 19.36
CA ARG A 36 -13.76 -32.87 20.13
C ARG A 36 -13.47 -32.65 21.61
N ARG A 37 -12.63 -33.49 22.23
CA ARG A 37 -12.24 -33.35 23.64
C ARG A 37 -11.50 -32.03 23.89
N VAL A 38 -10.57 -31.67 23.03
CA VAL A 38 -9.81 -30.44 23.15
C VAL A 38 -10.69 -29.21 22.99
N TYR A 39 -11.60 -29.20 22.00
CA TYR A 39 -12.53 -28.09 21.82
C TYR A 39 -13.50 -27.92 22.99
N ALA A 40 -14.06 -29.02 23.49
CA ALA A 40 -14.92 -28.99 24.67
C ALA A 40 -14.19 -28.45 25.92
N ALA A 41 -12.93 -28.86 26.14
CA ALA A 41 -12.12 -28.35 27.23
C ALA A 41 -11.79 -26.84 27.06
N ALA A 42 -11.49 -26.41 25.86
CA ALA A 42 -11.21 -24.98 25.57
C ALA A 42 -12.45 -24.10 25.79
N GLU A 43 -13.62 -24.58 25.36
CA GLU A 43 -14.90 -23.89 25.55
C GLU A 43 -15.25 -23.78 27.04
N ALA A 44 -15.14 -24.86 27.80
CA ALA A 44 -15.41 -24.89 29.24
C ALA A 44 -14.49 -23.94 30.03
N LEU A 45 -13.27 -23.72 29.55
CA LEU A 45 -12.30 -22.80 30.16
C LEU A 45 -12.35 -21.39 29.58
N HIS A 46 -13.18 -21.12 28.58
CA HIS A 46 -13.14 -19.90 27.79
C HIS A 46 -11.74 -19.60 27.24
N TYR A 47 -10.98 -20.66 26.91
CA TYR A 47 -9.63 -20.54 26.37
C TYR A 47 -9.66 -20.16 24.90
N GLN A 48 -8.99 -19.08 24.58
CA GLN A 48 -8.70 -18.70 23.19
C GLN A 48 -7.20 -18.88 22.91
N PRO A 49 -6.83 -19.64 21.86
CA PRO A 49 -5.43 -19.79 21.49
C PRO A 49 -4.79 -18.43 21.22
N SER A 50 -3.67 -18.15 21.86
CA SER A 50 -2.91 -16.91 21.63
C SER A 50 -2.53 -16.79 20.14
N ALA A 51 -2.86 -15.65 19.54
CA ALA A 51 -2.47 -15.34 18.17
C ALA A 51 -0.93 -15.36 18.02
N ILE A 52 -0.22 -14.88 19.04
CA ILE A 52 1.25 -14.88 19.10
C ILE A 52 1.79 -16.31 19.13
N ALA A 53 1.22 -17.19 19.97
CA ALA A 53 1.67 -18.59 20.04
C ALA A 53 1.38 -19.35 18.74
N ARG A 54 0.27 -19.04 18.06
CA ARG A 54 -0.03 -19.61 16.73
C ARG A 54 0.94 -19.11 15.67
N ALA A 55 1.23 -17.81 15.64
CA ALA A 55 2.19 -17.21 14.72
C ALA A 55 3.60 -17.81 14.90
N MET A 56 4.05 -17.98 16.17
CA MET A 56 5.32 -18.64 16.47
C MET A 56 5.35 -20.10 16.01
N ALA A 57 4.27 -20.86 16.24
CA ALA A 57 4.20 -22.27 15.84
C ALA A 57 4.13 -22.47 14.30
N ARG A 58 3.56 -21.52 13.59
CA ARG A 58 3.45 -21.53 12.10
C ARG A 58 4.61 -20.83 11.43
N GLN A 59 5.42 -20.08 12.15
CA GLN A 59 6.39 -19.12 11.62
C GLN A 59 5.74 -18.12 10.65
N GLN A 60 4.46 -17.81 10.87
CA GLN A 60 3.65 -16.89 10.08
C GLN A 60 2.91 -15.93 11.00
N THR A 61 2.92 -14.66 10.65
CA THR A 61 2.25 -13.62 11.43
C THR A 61 0.86 -13.30 10.91
N ASP A 62 0.54 -13.75 9.71
CA ASP A 62 -0.70 -13.44 8.97
C ASP A 62 -0.93 -11.91 8.88
N LYS A 63 0.15 -11.10 8.78
CA LYS A 63 0.09 -9.64 8.72
C LYS A 63 0.76 -9.10 7.47
N ILE A 64 0.10 -8.16 6.82
CA ILE A 64 0.63 -7.35 5.71
C ILE A 64 0.56 -5.89 6.11
N ALA A 65 1.62 -5.13 5.83
CA ALA A 65 1.60 -3.69 6.02
C ALA A 65 1.18 -2.97 4.73
N PHE A 66 0.37 -1.92 4.88
CA PHE A 66 0.09 -0.92 3.85
C PHE A 66 0.66 0.42 4.33
N LEU A 67 1.73 0.88 3.67
CA LEU A 67 2.44 2.08 4.08
C LEU A 67 2.25 3.20 3.06
N ILE A 68 1.78 4.35 3.52
CA ILE A 68 1.66 5.56 2.71
C ILE A 68 3.01 6.27 2.70
N CYS A 69 3.64 6.32 1.52
CA CYS A 69 4.95 6.89 1.29
C CYS A 69 4.83 8.31 0.70
N LYS A 70 4.30 9.23 1.49
CA LYS A 70 4.17 10.65 1.16
C LYS A 70 4.50 11.47 2.40
N GLU A 71 5.32 12.48 2.25
CA GLU A 71 5.61 13.43 3.33
C GLU A 71 4.34 14.16 3.77
N GLY A 72 4.11 14.26 5.07
CA GLY A 72 2.89 14.83 5.64
C GLY A 72 1.60 14.07 5.31
N ALA A 73 1.69 12.80 4.87
CA ALA A 73 0.51 12.00 4.55
C ALA A 73 -0.34 11.75 5.80
N THR A 74 -1.64 11.84 5.59
CA THR A 74 -2.63 11.32 6.53
C THR A 74 -3.35 10.13 5.91
N ILE A 75 -3.87 9.23 6.73
CA ILE A 75 -4.74 8.12 6.28
C ILE A 75 -6.02 8.67 5.60
N LEU A 76 -6.34 9.94 5.83
CA LEU A 76 -7.50 10.63 5.27
C LEU A 76 -7.28 11.20 3.86
N ASP A 77 -6.08 11.06 3.27
CA ASP A 77 -5.88 11.41 1.86
C ASP A 77 -6.73 10.46 1.01
N GLU A 78 -7.75 11.02 0.34
CA GLU A 78 -8.81 10.28 -0.38
C GLU A 78 -8.24 9.30 -1.42
N PHE A 79 -7.16 9.69 -2.09
CA PHE A 79 -6.50 8.84 -3.08
C PHE A 79 -5.93 7.57 -2.43
N TYR A 80 -5.20 7.70 -1.32
CA TYR A 80 -4.63 6.54 -0.62
C TYR A 80 -5.69 5.76 0.14
N ALA A 81 -6.72 6.42 0.65
CA ALA A 81 -7.86 5.77 1.30
C ALA A 81 -8.60 4.83 0.33
N SER A 82 -8.83 5.26 -0.91
CA SER A 82 -9.47 4.43 -1.95
C SER A 82 -8.62 3.19 -2.31
N ILE A 83 -7.31 3.34 -2.40
CA ILE A 83 -6.39 2.21 -2.63
C ILE A 83 -6.44 1.24 -1.44
N CYS A 84 -6.36 1.79 -0.22
CA CYS A 84 -6.40 1.01 1.02
C CYS A 84 -7.71 0.21 1.12
N GLU A 85 -8.85 0.81 0.79
CA GLU A 85 -10.15 0.12 0.75
C GLU A 85 -10.12 -1.09 -0.20
N GLY A 86 -9.53 -0.94 -1.39
CA GLY A 86 -9.34 -2.03 -2.33
C GLY A 86 -8.50 -3.18 -1.75
N VAL A 87 -7.41 -2.87 -1.04
CA VAL A 87 -6.57 -3.84 -0.35
C VAL A 87 -7.33 -4.52 0.79
N MET A 88 -8.04 -3.75 1.62
CA MET A 88 -8.88 -4.29 2.71
C MET A 88 -9.96 -5.22 2.18
N ARG A 89 -10.66 -4.84 1.12
CA ARG A 89 -11.69 -5.66 0.47
C ARG A 89 -11.14 -7.00 0.00
N ARG A 90 -9.92 -7.02 -0.52
CA ARG A 90 -9.25 -8.26 -0.95
C ARG A 90 -8.71 -9.08 0.22
N ALA A 91 -8.23 -8.45 1.28
CA ALA A 91 -7.76 -9.12 2.50
C ALA A 91 -8.94 -9.78 3.26
N ASN A 92 -10.13 -9.18 3.22
CA ASN A 92 -11.35 -9.79 3.75
C ASN A 92 -11.61 -11.13 3.04
N GLY A 93 -11.76 -12.20 3.82
CA GLY A 93 -11.87 -13.57 3.32
C GLY A 93 -10.55 -14.32 3.24
N THR A 94 -9.46 -13.69 3.66
CA THR A 94 -8.17 -14.33 3.95
C THR A 94 -7.89 -14.28 5.45
N ASN A 95 -6.83 -14.97 5.90
CA ASN A 95 -6.38 -14.88 7.30
C ASN A 95 -5.51 -13.63 7.56
N TYR A 96 -5.20 -12.86 6.52
CA TYR A 96 -4.31 -11.71 6.66
C TYR A 96 -4.97 -10.52 7.35
N GLN A 97 -4.25 -9.96 8.32
CA GLN A 97 -4.56 -8.67 8.95
C GLN A 97 -3.78 -7.56 8.25
N LEU A 98 -4.45 -6.47 7.92
CA LEU A 98 -3.83 -5.30 7.31
C LEU A 98 -3.42 -4.30 8.39
N LEU A 99 -2.11 -3.99 8.45
CA LEU A 99 -1.56 -2.92 9.28
C LEU A 99 -1.41 -1.67 8.40
N ILE A 100 -2.09 -0.59 8.74
CA ILE A 100 -2.04 0.66 7.97
C ILE A 100 -1.23 1.69 8.73
N SER A 101 -0.24 2.30 8.07
CA SER A 101 0.62 3.33 8.66
C SER A 101 1.18 4.26 7.57
N THR A 102 1.87 5.31 7.98
CA THR A 102 2.76 6.06 7.08
C THR A 102 4.16 5.44 7.10
N ALA A 103 4.93 5.66 6.04
CA ALA A 103 6.32 5.20 6.00
C ALA A 103 7.18 5.83 7.11
N GLU A 104 6.92 7.09 7.45
CA GLU A 104 7.59 7.82 8.52
C GLU A 104 7.31 7.18 9.89
N GLU A 105 6.05 6.93 10.23
CA GLU A 105 5.66 6.29 11.49
C GLU A 105 6.22 4.87 11.59
N TRP A 106 6.18 4.12 10.48
CA TRP A 106 6.72 2.77 10.41
C TRP A 106 8.22 2.73 10.75
N THR A 107 9.01 3.61 10.14
CA THR A 107 10.46 3.71 10.37
C THR A 107 10.77 4.04 11.83
N ARG A 108 9.96 4.91 12.45
CA ARG A 108 10.11 5.30 13.86
C ARG A 108 9.81 4.16 14.83
N THR A 109 8.86 3.28 14.52
CA THR A 109 8.40 2.23 15.44
C THR A 109 9.09 0.89 15.27
N ALA A 110 9.93 0.71 14.24
CA ALA A 110 10.71 -0.51 13.96
C ALA A 110 9.89 -1.81 13.99
N GLN A 111 8.64 -1.79 13.51
CA GLN A 111 7.71 -2.92 13.58
C GLN A 111 7.90 -3.96 12.46
N SER A 112 8.91 -3.83 11.61
CA SER A 112 9.10 -4.63 10.39
C SER A 112 9.13 -6.14 10.61
N LYS A 113 9.62 -6.61 11.75
CA LYS A 113 9.75 -8.06 12.05
C LYS A 113 8.42 -8.80 12.27
N GLN A 114 7.29 -8.12 12.17
CA GLN A 114 5.97 -8.70 12.47
C GLN A 114 5.06 -8.80 11.25
N ILE A 115 5.60 -8.64 10.04
CA ILE A 115 4.83 -8.70 8.80
C ILE A 115 5.42 -9.69 7.81
N GLU A 116 4.58 -10.24 6.95
CA GLU A 116 4.95 -11.18 5.88
C GLU A 116 5.07 -10.52 4.52
N GLY A 117 4.65 -9.29 4.39
CA GLY A 117 4.74 -8.52 3.17
C GLY A 117 4.37 -7.06 3.40
N VAL A 118 4.78 -6.21 2.47
CA VAL A 118 4.49 -4.78 2.53
C VAL A 118 4.01 -4.25 1.17
N ILE A 119 3.00 -3.42 1.22
CA ILE A 119 2.53 -2.61 0.09
C ILE A 119 2.96 -1.17 0.37
N LEU A 120 3.81 -0.62 -0.49
CA LEU A 120 4.30 0.75 -0.42
C LEU A 120 3.54 1.60 -1.44
N ALA A 121 2.69 2.50 -0.97
CA ALA A 121 1.86 3.36 -1.80
C ALA A 121 2.43 4.77 -1.87
N GLY A 122 2.75 5.26 -3.08
CA GLY A 122 3.35 6.57 -3.32
C GLY A 122 4.87 6.52 -3.44
N ASN A 123 5.54 7.61 -3.08
CA ASN A 123 6.98 7.79 -3.30
C ASN A 123 7.83 7.07 -2.23
N ALA A 124 7.91 5.75 -2.33
CA ALA A 124 8.76 4.96 -1.44
C ALA A 124 10.25 5.26 -1.67
N GLN A 125 10.96 5.60 -0.62
CA GLN A 125 12.38 5.89 -0.65
C GLN A 125 13.20 4.59 -0.80
N ALA A 126 14.33 4.68 -1.50
CA ALA A 126 15.21 3.53 -1.77
C ALA A 126 15.68 2.81 -0.50
N ASP A 127 15.98 3.58 0.55
CA ASP A 127 16.45 3.04 1.83
C ASP A 127 15.38 2.17 2.50
N LEU A 128 14.12 2.62 2.47
CA LEU A 128 13.00 1.86 3.03
C LEU A 128 12.78 0.55 2.26
N ILE A 129 12.84 0.59 0.92
CA ILE A 129 12.73 -0.59 0.08
C ILE A 129 13.86 -1.58 0.39
N SER A 130 15.10 -1.08 0.45
CA SER A 130 16.28 -1.88 0.75
C SER A 130 16.21 -2.52 2.13
N GLU A 131 15.63 -1.82 3.11
CA GLU A 131 15.42 -2.35 4.46
C GLU A 131 14.49 -3.57 4.45
N PHE A 132 13.34 -3.50 3.77
CA PHE A 132 12.44 -4.64 3.65
C PHE A 132 13.09 -5.81 2.90
N GLN A 133 13.84 -5.53 1.82
CA GLN A 133 14.55 -6.58 1.07
C GLN A 133 15.62 -7.28 1.92
N ARG A 134 16.39 -6.53 2.73
CA ARG A 134 17.38 -7.11 3.66
C ARG A 134 16.74 -8.03 4.69
N GLN A 135 15.49 -7.76 5.07
CA GLN A 135 14.71 -8.60 5.97
C GLN A 135 13.98 -9.75 5.25
N ASN A 136 14.15 -9.91 3.94
CA ASN A 136 13.43 -10.86 3.09
C ASN A 136 11.90 -10.66 3.15
N ILE A 137 11.42 -9.44 3.35
CA ILE A 137 10.00 -9.11 3.33
C ILE A 137 9.61 -8.75 1.89
N PRO A 138 8.67 -9.47 1.26
CA PRO A 138 8.15 -9.15 -0.06
C PRO A 138 7.58 -7.74 -0.13
N VAL A 139 7.93 -7.00 -1.19
CA VAL A 139 7.50 -5.62 -1.41
C VAL A 139 6.69 -5.52 -2.69
N VAL A 140 5.57 -4.84 -2.65
CA VAL A 140 4.78 -4.41 -3.82
C VAL A 140 4.67 -2.90 -3.81
N LEU A 141 4.94 -2.26 -4.94
CA LEU A 141 4.80 -0.81 -5.10
C LEU A 141 3.43 -0.48 -5.71
N VAL A 142 2.80 0.58 -5.22
CA VAL A 142 1.56 1.12 -5.78
C VAL A 142 1.74 2.59 -6.08
N ASN A 143 1.33 2.98 -7.29
CA ASN A 143 1.49 4.34 -7.81
C ASN A 143 2.95 4.84 -7.81
N ASN A 144 3.88 3.92 -7.98
CA ASN A 144 5.31 4.22 -8.09
C ASN A 144 6.06 3.11 -8.84
N ARG A 145 7.21 3.48 -9.41
CA ARG A 145 8.26 2.58 -9.89
C ARG A 145 9.58 3.10 -9.33
N ALA A 146 10.19 2.35 -8.45
CA ALA A 146 11.47 2.73 -7.86
C ALA A 146 12.61 2.38 -8.82
N ALA A 147 13.37 3.38 -9.25
CA ALA A 147 14.53 3.18 -10.11
C ALA A 147 15.58 2.31 -9.37
N GLY A 148 16.17 1.36 -10.10
CA GLY A 148 17.17 0.44 -9.54
C GLY A 148 16.59 -0.79 -8.82
N PHE A 149 15.26 -0.92 -8.70
CA PHE A 149 14.60 -2.06 -8.08
C PHE A 149 13.73 -2.80 -9.09
N ASN A 150 13.87 -4.12 -9.13
CA ASN A 150 12.99 -5.00 -9.91
C ASN A 150 11.88 -5.55 -8.98
N LEU A 151 10.86 -4.74 -8.74
CA LEU A 151 9.76 -5.06 -7.83
C LEU A 151 8.42 -5.11 -8.58
N PRO A 152 7.48 -5.95 -8.13
CA PRO A 152 6.10 -5.85 -8.57
C PRO A 152 5.55 -4.45 -8.32
N CYS A 153 4.92 -3.84 -9.33
CA CYS A 153 4.32 -2.53 -9.21
C CYS A 153 2.95 -2.47 -9.88
N ILE A 154 2.04 -1.72 -9.27
CA ILE A 154 0.72 -1.42 -9.80
C ILE A 154 0.68 0.08 -10.04
N VAL A 155 0.55 0.49 -11.30
CA VAL A 155 0.53 1.90 -11.72
C VAL A 155 -0.62 2.14 -12.70
N ALA A 156 -1.14 3.36 -12.73
CA ALA A 156 -2.07 3.78 -13.78
C ALA A 156 -1.32 3.97 -15.10
N ASP A 157 -2.04 3.92 -16.21
CA ASP A 157 -1.51 4.34 -17.53
C ASP A 157 -1.47 5.88 -17.61
N GLU A 158 -0.50 6.46 -16.91
CA GLU A 158 -0.30 7.91 -16.78
C GLU A 158 -0.07 8.55 -18.15
N ALA A 159 0.72 7.91 -18.99
CA ALA A 159 1.05 8.42 -20.31
C ALA A 159 -0.15 8.35 -21.27
N GLY A 160 -0.89 7.24 -21.25
CA GLY A 160 -2.09 7.07 -22.07
C GLY A 160 -3.19 8.06 -21.69
N GLY A 161 -3.41 8.28 -20.40
CA GLY A 161 -4.38 9.28 -19.94
C GLY A 161 -4.06 10.69 -20.40
N VAL A 162 -2.80 11.14 -20.24
CA VAL A 162 -2.36 12.46 -20.71
C VAL A 162 -2.46 12.57 -22.23
N ARG A 163 -2.04 11.53 -22.95
CA ARG A 163 -2.14 11.50 -24.42
C ARG A 163 -3.59 11.70 -24.90
N GLN A 164 -4.54 11.02 -24.28
CA GLN A 164 -5.97 11.16 -24.63
C GLN A 164 -6.48 12.57 -24.41
N VAL A 165 -6.20 13.17 -23.24
CA VAL A 165 -6.65 14.51 -22.88
C VAL A 165 -6.05 15.56 -23.83
N VAL A 166 -4.74 15.53 -24.04
CA VAL A 166 -4.05 16.53 -24.89
C VAL A 166 -4.46 16.39 -26.35
N SER A 167 -4.58 15.16 -26.88
CA SER A 167 -5.06 14.93 -28.24
C SER A 167 -6.50 15.42 -28.42
N HIS A 168 -7.35 15.26 -27.42
CA HIS A 168 -8.71 15.79 -27.44
C HIS A 168 -8.73 17.31 -27.52
N LEU A 169 -7.92 18.01 -26.76
CA LEU A 169 -7.81 19.47 -26.80
C LEU A 169 -7.31 19.96 -28.14
N ILE A 170 -6.30 19.29 -28.71
CA ILE A 170 -5.78 19.62 -30.04
C ILE A 170 -6.86 19.41 -31.14
N ALA A 171 -7.58 18.30 -31.09
CA ALA A 171 -8.68 18.02 -32.00
C ALA A 171 -9.83 19.05 -31.90
N ALA A 172 -10.02 19.63 -30.69
CA ALA A 172 -10.96 20.73 -30.46
C ALA A 172 -10.44 22.11 -30.94
N GLY A 173 -9.24 22.18 -31.54
CA GLY A 173 -8.66 23.39 -32.09
C GLY A 173 -7.76 24.18 -31.14
N HIS A 174 -7.48 23.68 -29.95
CA HIS A 174 -6.54 24.34 -29.02
C HIS A 174 -5.11 24.21 -29.53
N GLN A 175 -4.42 25.33 -29.66
CA GLN A 175 -3.01 25.39 -30.06
C GLN A 175 -2.07 25.76 -28.92
N ARG A 176 -2.58 26.43 -27.88
CA ARG A 176 -1.87 26.76 -26.68
C ARG A 176 -2.43 25.99 -25.52
N ILE A 177 -1.69 25.02 -25.05
CA ILE A 177 -2.09 24.10 -23.98
C ILE A 177 -1.02 24.15 -22.91
N ALA A 178 -1.43 24.37 -21.68
CA ALA A 178 -0.54 24.32 -20.52
C ALA A 178 -0.91 23.15 -19.59
N MET A 179 0.06 22.74 -18.79
CA MET A 179 -0.10 21.65 -17.84
C MET A 179 0.26 22.13 -16.44
N LEU A 180 -0.69 21.98 -15.50
CA LEU A 180 -0.42 22.09 -14.07
C LEU A 180 -0.13 20.70 -13.51
N MET A 181 1.02 20.54 -12.87
CA MET A 181 1.49 19.27 -12.36
C MET A 181 1.64 19.31 -10.84
N GLY A 182 0.96 18.41 -10.14
CA GLY A 182 1.22 18.19 -8.72
C GLY A 182 2.53 17.43 -8.50
N ARG A 183 3.15 17.61 -7.33
CA ARG A 183 4.31 16.82 -6.89
C ARG A 183 3.87 15.41 -6.50
N PHE A 184 3.96 14.49 -7.43
CA PHE A 184 3.73 13.05 -7.23
C PHE A 184 5.06 12.31 -7.03
N SER A 185 5.03 10.99 -7.15
CA SER A 185 6.29 10.25 -7.28
C SER A 185 7.03 10.68 -8.54
N PRO A 186 8.37 10.61 -8.57
CA PRO A 186 9.15 10.97 -9.77
C PRO A 186 8.67 10.22 -11.02
N TYR A 187 8.27 8.95 -10.87
CA TYR A 187 7.72 8.15 -11.96
C TYR A 187 6.45 8.78 -12.55
N VAL A 188 5.45 9.07 -11.71
CA VAL A 188 4.15 9.63 -12.17
C VAL A 188 4.35 10.99 -12.83
N THR A 189 5.11 11.88 -12.17
CA THR A 189 5.38 13.22 -12.68
C THR A 189 6.07 13.17 -14.05
N SER A 190 7.13 12.37 -14.17
CA SER A 190 7.87 12.23 -15.42
C SER A 190 7.04 11.58 -16.53
N ALA A 191 6.26 10.55 -16.22
CA ALA A 191 5.41 9.88 -17.22
C ALA A 191 4.38 10.83 -17.81
N ARG A 192 3.71 11.62 -16.97
CA ARG A 192 2.72 12.63 -17.41
C ARG A 192 3.38 13.74 -18.22
N TYR A 193 4.48 14.30 -17.72
CA TYR A 193 5.17 15.38 -18.41
C TYR A 193 5.72 14.97 -19.77
N ASN A 194 6.40 13.83 -19.83
CA ASN A 194 6.95 13.33 -21.09
C ASN A 194 5.86 13.01 -22.11
N ALA A 195 4.72 12.47 -21.68
CA ALA A 195 3.57 12.23 -22.56
C ALA A 195 3.00 13.55 -23.11
N PHE A 196 2.86 14.57 -22.25
CA PHE A 196 2.44 15.90 -22.66
C PHE A 196 3.35 16.48 -23.74
N LEU A 197 4.66 16.53 -23.48
CA LEU A 197 5.65 17.02 -24.44
C LEU A 197 5.65 16.24 -25.76
N SER A 198 5.48 14.91 -25.69
CA SER A 198 5.45 14.04 -26.88
C SER A 198 4.28 14.39 -27.77
N VAL A 199 3.06 14.47 -27.20
CA VAL A 199 1.84 14.78 -27.98
C VAL A 199 1.89 16.17 -28.59
N MET A 200 2.34 17.16 -27.82
CA MET A 200 2.51 18.53 -28.32
C MET A 200 3.46 18.55 -29.52
N ARG A 201 4.62 17.92 -29.40
CA ARG A 201 5.62 17.84 -30.47
C ARG A 201 5.13 17.06 -31.71
N GLU A 202 4.46 15.93 -31.51
CA GLU A 202 3.88 15.12 -32.57
C GLU A 202 2.87 15.92 -33.44
N ASN A 203 2.25 16.93 -32.83
CA ASN A 203 1.28 17.81 -33.52
C ASN A 203 1.86 19.17 -33.92
N GLY A 204 3.18 19.34 -33.89
CA GLY A 204 3.84 20.59 -34.32
C GLY A 204 3.61 21.78 -33.37
N LEU A 205 3.14 21.52 -32.13
CA LEU A 205 2.90 22.53 -31.13
C LEU A 205 4.12 22.68 -30.22
N SER A 206 4.50 23.93 -29.94
CA SER A 206 5.58 24.25 -29.03
C SER A 206 5.07 24.29 -27.57
N VAL A 207 5.90 23.80 -26.66
CA VAL A 207 5.73 24.00 -25.21
C VAL A 207 6.93 24.80 -24.74
N ASP A 208 6.68 26.01 -24.28
CA ASP A 208 7.73 26.77 -23.57
C ASP A 208 7.87 26.26 -22.12
N GLU A 209 8.96 26.61 -21.45
CA GLU A 209 9.22 26.20 -20.06
C GLU A 209 8.13 26.67 -19.10
N SER A 210 7.38 27.69 -19.45
CA SER A 210 6.28 28.23 -18.65
C SER A 210 4.92 27.57 -18.95
N GLY A 211 4.85 26.72 -19.95
CA GLY A 211 3.64 25.95 -20.30
C GLY A 211 3.41 24.72 -19.41
N ALA A 212 4.36 24.37 -18.54
CA ALA A 212 4.22 23.29 -17.58
C ALA A 212 4.68 23.75 -16.19
N LEU A 213 3.73 24.02 -15.30
CA LEU A 213 4.01 24.52 -13.97
C LEU A 213 3.84 23.44 -12.92
N MET A 214 4.85 23.32 -12.06
CA MET A 214 4.76 22.49 -10.84
C MET A 214 4.05 23.25 -9.74
N CYS A 215 3.09 22.61 -9.10
CA CYS A 215 2.41 23.10 -7.90
C CYS A 215 2.42 22.01 -6.82
N ASP A 216 2.22 22.41 -5.58
CA ASP A 216 1.96 21.45 -4.52
C ASP A 216 0.53 20.86 -4.69
N ARG A 217 0.25 19.77 -4.00
CA ARG A 217 -1.04 19.06 -4.16
C ARG A 217 -2.11 19.66 -3.27
N ASP A 218 -2.28 20.98 -3.33
CA ASP A 218 -3.26 21.75 -2.60
C ASP A 218 -3.93 22.79 -3.50
N ILE A 219 -5.10 23.25 -3.08
CA ILE A 219 -5.92 24.21 -3.84
C ILE A 219 -5.21 25.55 -4.00
N GLN A 220 -4.52 26.03 -2.97
CA GLN A 220 -3.88 27.35 -2.99
C GLN A 220 -2.77 27.39 -4.02
N SER A 221 -1.81 26.47 -3.96
CA SER A 221 -0.68 26.37 -4.88
C SER A 221 -1.15 26.20 -6.34
N ALA A 222 -2.18 25.34 -6.55
CA ALA A 222 -2.75 25.15 -7.89
C ALA A 222 -3.44 26.43 -8.41
N THR A 223 -4.16 27.16 -7.55
CA THR A 223 -4.79 28.44 -7.89
C THR A 223 -3.76 29.47 -8.26
N GLU A 224 -2.69 29.64 -7.47
CA GLU A 224 -1.61 30.57 -7.77
C GLU A 224 -0.91 30.26 -9.09
N ALA A 225 -0.65 28.97 -9.37
CA ALA A 225 -0.05 28.54 -10.63
C ALA A 225 -1.00 28.81 -11.82
N ALA A 226 -2.30 28.55 -11.67
CA ALA A 226 -3.30 28.85 -12.69
C ALA A 226 -3.39 30.35 -12.97
N LEU A 227 -3.43 31.19 -11.96
CA LEU A 227 -3.46 32.65 -12.09
C LEU A 227 -2.21 33.17 -12.81
N ARG A 228 -1.02 32.62 -12.54
CA ARG A 228 0.21 32.99 -13.27
C ARG A 228 0.09 32.67 -14.76
N LEU A 229 -0.45 31.49 -15.13
CA LEU A 229 -0.67 31.14 -16.55
C LEU A 229 -1.68 32.07 -17.22
N LEU A 230 -2.82 32.33 -16.57
CA LEU A 230 -3.91 33.12 -17.13
C LEU A 230 -3.60 34.62 -17.20
N SER A 231 -2.65 35.12 -16.39
CA SER A 231 -2.23 36.54 -16.40
C SER A 231 -1.25 36.87 -17.53
N ARG A 232 -0.81 35.88 -18.29
CA ARG A 232 0.13 36.08 -19.41
C ARG A 232 -0.57 36.64 -20.63
N PRO A 233 0.12 37.49 -21.42
CA PRO A 233 -0.42 37.97 -22.72
C PRO A 233 -0.67 36.83 -23.72
N ASP A 234 0.18 35.80 -23.67
CA ASP A 234 0.16 34.59 -24.51
C ASP A 234 -0.46 33.37 -23.78
N ARG A 235 -1.40 33.63 -22.90
CA ARG A 235 -2.08 32.59 -22.09
C ARG A 235 -2.61 31.42 -22.92
N PRO A 236 -2.61 30.19 -22.32
CA PRO A 236 -3.12 28.99 -22.96
C PRO A 236 -4.65 29.05 -23.23
#